data_e71de9b5a55f6c20aba75fbe41b08d5b
#
_entry.id   e71de9b5a55f6c20aba75fbe41b08d5b
#
_cell.length_a   1.000
_cell.length_b   1.000
_cell.length_c   1.000
_cell.angle_alpha   90.00
_cell.angle_beta   90.00
_cell.angle_gamma   90.00
#
_symmetry.space_group_name_H-M   'P 1'
#
loop_
_entity.id
_entity.type
_entity.pdbx_description
1 polymer ?
#
loop_
_entity_poly.entity_id
_entity_poly.type
_entity_poly.pdbx_seq_one_letter_code
_entity_poly.pdbx_strand_id
1 'polypeptide(L)'
;SNLITNILASSKKAIAKEQEFNQITDLYDVIRGQNSLKISFERYLQIEYLEQIIVSANERLKNLSNGQFHLIRSERQESRGKQSGLGLDVYDAYTGQTRDVKTLSGGEKFNASLCLALGMADVIQSFQGNVSIDTMFIDEGFGSLDEESLNKSIDTLIDLQKSGRMIGVISHVQELKTAIPAILEVRKSKEGYSETRFVIK
;
A
#
# COMPACT_ATOMS: atom_id res chain seq x y z
N SER A 1 56.93 -34.72 18.83
CA SER A 1 56.28 -34.76 17.48
C SER A 1 54.75 -34.60 17.58
N ASN A 2 54.06 -35.33 18.47
CA ASN A 2 52.59 -35.32 18.55
C ASN A 2 52.00 -33.95 18.98
N LEU A 3 52.70 -33.18 19.80
CA LEU A 3 52.20 -31.86 20.26
C LEU A 3 52.10 -30.87 19.11
N ILE A 4 53.07 -30.81 18.24
CA ILE A 4 53.11 -29.91 17.07
C ILE A 4 52.00 -30.30 16.08
N THR A 5 51.79 -31.59 15.85
CA THR A 5 50.72 -32.08 14.99
C THR A 5 49.33 -31.72 15.51
N ASN A 6 49.10 -31.83 16.83
CA ASN A 6 47.86 -31.45 17.47
C ASN A 6 47.59 -29.92 17.42
N ILE A 7 48.66 -29.12 17.63
CA ILE A 7 48.56 -27.66 17.50
C ILE A 7 48.21 -27.25 16.09
N LEU A 8 48.85 -27.84 15.08
CA LEU A 8 48.58 -27.58 13.67
C LEU A 8 47.15 -27.98 13.27
N ALA A 9 46.69 -29.14 13.73
CA ALA A 9 45.30 -29.59 13.50
C ALA A 9 44.27 -28.67 14.13
N SER A 10 44.53 -28.26 15.38
CA SER A 10 43.64 -27.31 16.08
C SER A 10 43.63 -25.93 15.44
N SER A 11 44.79 -25.45 14.97
CA SER A 11 44.89 -24.16 14.25
C SER A 11 44.14 -24.19 12.94
N LYS A 12 44.28 -25.27 12.15
CA LYS A 12 43.51 -25.43 10.91
C LYS A 12 41.99 -25.45 11.15
N LYS A 13 41.56 -26.14 12.20
CA LYS A 13 40.15 -26.19 12.60
C LYS A 13 39.65 -24.83 13.07
N ALA A 14 40.46 -24.07 13.80
CA ALA A 14 40.13 -22.71 14.22
C ALA A 14 39.95 -21.76 13.00
N ILE A 15 40.91 -21.79 12.07
CA ILE A 15 40.84 -20.98 10.84
C ILE A 15 39.58 -21.33 10.02
N ALA A 16 39.24 -22.60 9.86
CA ALA A 16 38.05 -23.01 9.14
C ALA A 16 36.76 -22.50 9.81
N LYS A 17 36.73 -22.56 11.16
CA LYS A 17 35.59 -22.03 11.93
C LYS A 17 35.50 -20.51 11.90
N GLU A 18 36.61 -19.81 11.86
CA GLU A 18 36.67 -18.37 11.73
C GLU A 18 36.16 -17.93 10.33
N GLN A 19 36.51 -18.65 9.27
CA GLN A 19 35.99 -18.40 7.94
C GLN A 19 34.46 -18.61 7.86
N GLU A 20 33.96 -19.71 8.42
CA GLU A 20 32.53 -19.98 8.49
C GLU A 20 31.79 -18.89 9.28
N PHE A 21 32.34 -18.47 10.41
CA PHE A 21 31.79 -17.39 11.24
C PHE A 21 31.74 -16.07 10.46
N ASN A 22 32.81 -15.70 9.77
CA ASN A 22 32.84 -14.47 8.99
C ASN A 22 31.81 -14.48 7.86
N GLN A 23 31.64 -15.60 7.14
CA GLN A 23 30.62 -15.73 6.11
C GLN A 23 29.19 -15.56 6.68
N ILE A 24 28.93 -16.17 7.85
CA ILE A 24 27.62 -16.02 8.51
C ILE A 24 27.40 -14.59 8.98
N THR A 25 28.45 -13.95 9.51
CA THR A 25 28.38 -12.55 9.96
C THR A 25 28.12 -11.61 8.78
N ASP A 26 28.82 -11.78 7.66
CA ASP A 26 28.59 -10.98 6.46
C ASP A 26 27.16 -11.13 5.93
N LEU A 27 26.65 -12.37 5.88
CA LEU A 27 25.25 -12.62 5.49
C LEU A 27 24.26 -11.98 6.47
N TYR A 28 24.52 -12.11 7.77
CA TYR A 28 23.68 -11.51 8.81
C TYR A 28 23.63 -9.98 8.69
N ASP A 29 24.78 -9.35 8.44
CA ASP A 29 24.88 -7.91 8.28
C ASP A 29 24.14 -7.43 7.03
N VAL A 30 24.25 -8.15 5.91
CA VAL A 30 23.49 -7.87 4.69
C VAL A 30 21.98 -7.97 4.94
N ILE A 31 21.52 -9.03 5.59
CA ILE A 31 20.09 -9.24 5.90
C ILE A 31 19.54 -8.14 6.80
N ARG A 32 20.31 -7.66 7.76
CA ARG A 32 19.92 -6.57 8.68
C ARG A 32 20.00 -5.17 8.07
N GLY A 33 20.52 -5.04 6.86
CA GLY A 33 20.66 -3.74 6.18
C GLY A 33 21.97 -3.00 6.48
N GLN A 34 22.99 -3.68 7.01
CA GLN A 34 24.35 -3.17 7.09
C GLN A 34 25.06 -3.35 5.75
N ASN A 35 24.42 -2.91 4.69
CA ASN A 35 24.89 -2.94 3.31
C ASN A 35 24.99 -1.53 2.74
N SER A 36 25.53 -1.38 1.52
CA SER A 36 25.69 -0.09 0.85
C SER A 36 24.37 0.68 0.66
N LEU A 37 23.26 -0.02 0.52
CA LEU A 37 21.92 0.57 0.34
C LEU A 37 21.22 0.89 1.66
N LYS A 38 21.75 0.41 2.80
CA LYS A 38 21.14 0.52 4.13
C LYS A 38 19.70 0.02 4.19
N ILE A 39 19.42 -1.03 3.44
CA ILE A 39 18.10 -1.66 3.29
C ILE A 39 18.19 -3.10 3.80
N SER A 40 17.35 -3.49 4.77
CA SER A 40 17.24 -4.88 5.23
C SER A 40 16.53 -5.74 4.18
N PHE A 41 16.71 -7.06 4.28
CA PHE A 41 16.03 -8.00 3.38
C PHE A 41 14.49 -7.89 3.48
N GLU A 42 13.96 -7.70 4.68
CA GLU A 42 12.53 -7.44 4.89
C GLU A 42 12.08 -6.18 4.14
N ARG A 43 12.84 -5.10 4.26
CA ARG A 43 12.55 -3.84 3.56
C ARG A 43 12.63 -4.00 2.05
N TYR A 44 13.57 -4.77 1.55
CA TYR A 44 13.69 -5.09 0.13
C TYR A 44 12.42 -5.76 -0.41
N LEU A 45 11.91 -6.77 0.33
CA LEU A 45 10.65 -7.42 -0.02
C LEU A 45 9.46 -6.45 0.02
N GLN A 46 9.39 -5.59 1.04
CA GLN A 46 8.33 -4.58 1.15
C GLN A 46 8.35 -3.58 -0.01
N ILE A 47 9.53 -3.20 -0.49
CA ILE A 47 9.69 -2.33 -1.66
C ILE A 47 9.13 -3.01 -2.91
N GLU A 48 9.45 -4.27 -3.13
CA GLU A 48 8.96 -5.04 -4.27
C GLU A 48 7.43 -5.13 -4.29
N TYR A 49 6.81 -5.41 -3.12
CA TYR A 49 5.36 -5.38 -2.99
C TYR A 49 4.77 -3.99 -3.24
N LEU A 50 5.40 -2.93 -2.72
CA LEU A 50 4.95 -1.57 -2.93
C LEU A 50 4.96 -1.18 -4.41
N GLU A 51 6.00 -1.55 -5.16
CA GLU A 51 6.06 -1.29 -6.60
C GLU A 51 4.90 -1.96 -7.36
N GLN A 52 4.56 -3.20 -7.03
CA GLN A 52 3.42 -3.89 -7.62
C GLN A 52 2.08 -3.24 -7.25
N ILE A 53 1.93 -2.80 -6.00
CA ILE A 53 0.75 -2.06 -5.54
C ILE A 53 0.62 -0.75 -6.31
N ILE A 54 1.71 -0.02 -6.51
CA ILE A 54 1.73 1.24 -7.27
C ILE A 54 1.31 1.01 -8.72
N VAL A 55 1.81 -0.05 -9.36
CA VAL A 55 1.40 -0.40 -10.73
C VAL A 55 -0.10 -0.63 -10.82
N SER A 56 -0.66 -1.49 -9.96
CA SER A 56 -2.11 -1.77 -9.93
C SER A 56 -2.92 -0.52 -9.57
N ALA A 57 -2.45 0.30 -8.65
CA ALA A 57 -3.12 1.54 -8.26
C ALA A 57 -3.17 2.56 -9.42
N ASN A 58 -2.09 2.69 -10.17
CA ASN A 58 -1.99 3.64 -11.28
C ASN A 58 -2.94 3.32 -12.44
N GLU A 59 -3.29 2.06 -12.66
CA GLU A 59 -4.30 1.68 -13.65
C GLU A 59 -5.64 2.39 -13.40
N ARG A 60 -6.05 2.48 -12.13
CA ARG A 60 -7.29 3.16 -11.72
C ARG A 60 -7.10 4.66 -11.58
N LEU A 61 -5.98 5.09 -10.99
CA LEU A 61 -5.69 6.51 -10.78
C LEU A 61 -5.62 7.29 -12.09
N LYS A 62 -5.14 6.66 -13.15
CA LYS A 62 -5.17 7.23 -14.51
C LYS A 62 -6.57 7.67 -14.93
N ASN A 63 -7.59 6.86 -14.65
CA ASN A 63 -8.97 7.17 -14.99
C ASN A 63 -9.54 8.27 -14.06
N LEU A 64 -9.31 8.14 -12.74
CA LEU A 64 -9.81 9.08 -11.74
C LEU A 64 -9.20 10.47 -11.87
N SER A 65 -7.95 10.57 -12.33
CA SER A 65 -7.22 11.84 -12.49
C SER A 65 -7.15 12.35 -13.94
N ASN A 66 -7.88 11.76 -14.87
CA ASN A 66 -7.76 12.08 -16.30
C ASN A 66 -6.31 11.96 -16.83
N GLY A 67 -5.55 11.03 -16.30
CA GLY A 67 -4.14 10.82 -16.65
C GLY A 67 -3.16 11.84 -16.06
N GLN A 68 -3.64 12.75 -15.19
CA GLN A 68 -2.78 13.77 -14.62
C GLN A 68 -1.77 13.19 -13.62
N PHE A 69 -2.21 12.29 -12.72
CA PHE A 69 -1.37 11.82 -11.62
C PHE A 69 -0.92 10.37 -11.81
N HIS A 70 0.35 10.13 -11.54
CA HIS A 70 0.94 8.82 -11.43
C HIS A 70 1.70 8.70 -10.12
N LEU A 71 1.36 7.72 -9.29
CA LEU A 71 2.10 7.40 -8.09
C LEU A 71 3.41 6.74 -8.47
N ILE A 72 4.47 7.13 -7.79
CA ILE A 72 5.80 6.56 -7.91
C ILE A 72 6.38 6.36 -6.52
N ARG A 73 7.27 5.37 -6.38
CA ARG A 73 8.03 5.21 -5.15
C ARG A 73 9.04 6.34 -5.01
N SER A 74 9.12 6.91 -3.82
CA SER A 74 10.07 7.97 -3.53
C SER A 74 11.48 7.40 -3.37
N GLU A 75 12.45 7.99 -4.07
CA GLU A 75 13.87 7.67 -3.93
C GLU A 75 14.54 8.49 -2.82
N ARG A 76 13.79 9.37 -2.16
CA ARG A 76 14.33 10.22 -1.10
C ARG A 76 14.78 9.38 0.09
N GLN A 77 16.01 9.61 0.54
CA GLN A 77 16.50 9.01 1.78
C GLN A 77 15.76 9.62 2.97
N GLU A 78 15.16 8.78 3.77
CA GLU A 78 14.55 9.24 5.02
C GLU A 78 15.64 9.62 6.02
N SER A 79 15.47 10.81 6.63
CA SER A 79 16.42 11.30 7.62
C SER A 79 16.36 10.52 8.93
N ARG A 80 17.48 10.49 9.68
CA ARG A 80 17.60 9.93 11.04
C ARG A 80 17.55 8.41 11.16
N GLY A 81 18.27 7.66 10.30
CA GLY A 81 18.46 6.21 10.51
C GLY A 81 17.22 5.36 10.23
N LYS A 82 16.15 5.93 9.70
CA LYS A 82 15.01 5.15 9.17
C LYS A 82 15.39 4.53 7.83
N GLN A 83 15.00 3.28 7.65
CA GLN A 83 15.17 2.60 6.38
C GLN A 83 14.30 3.30 5.32
N SER A 84 14.91 3.76 4.23
CA SER A 84 14.23 4.41 3.11
C SER A 84 13.53 3.39 2.20
N GLY A 85 12.81 3.88 1.20
CA GLY A 85 12.27 3.08 0.11
C GLY A 85 10.78 2.76 0.16
N LEU A 86 10.03 3.15 1.20
CA LEU A 86 8.55 3.04 1.23
C LEU A 86 7.83 4.39 1.15
N GLY A 87 8.55 5.46 0.85
CA GLY A 87 7.95 6.76 0.58
C GLY A 87 7.23 6.77 -0.76
N LEU A 88 6.24 7.64 -0.89
CA LEU A 88 5.49 7.84 -2.12
C LEU A 88 5.64 9.28 -2.61
N ASP A 89 5.83 9.41 -3.90
CA ASP A 89 5.75 10.65 -4.65
C ASP A 89 4.66 10.55 -5.71
N VAL A 90 4.29 11.67 -6.27
CA VAL A 90 3.36 11.75 -7.38
C VAL A 90 4.04 12.50 -8.54
N TYR A 91 4.00 11.89 -9.72
CA TYR A 91 4.32 12.56 -10.96
C TYR A 91 3.06 13.22 -11.51
N ASP A 92 3.13 14.54 -11.73
CA ASP A 92 2.05 15.32 -12.33
C ASP A 92 2.36 15.52 -13.82
N ALA A 93 1.61 14.84 -14.68
CA ALA A 93 1.83 14.86 -16.12
C ALA A 93 1.52 16.24 -16.76
N TYR A 94 0.71 17.08 -16.10
CA TYR A 94 0.41 18.43 -16.62
C TYR A 94 1.53 19.41 -16.37
N THR A 95 2.24 19.25 -15.26
CA THR A 95 3.38 20.13 -14.92
C THR A 95 4.73 19.51 -15.27
N GLY A 96 4.77 18.20 -15.53
CA GLY A 96 6.00 17.43 -15.74
C GLY A 96 6.87 17.29 -14.48
N GLN A 97 6.30 17.52 -13.28
CA GLN A 97 7.04 17.53 -12.02
C GLN A 97 6.67 16.38 -11.11
N THR A 98 7.68 15.89 -10.39
CA THR A 98 7.49 14.94 -9.30
C THR A 98 7.49 15.67 -7.96
N ARG A 99 6.52 15.39 -7.12
CA ARG A 99 6.34 16.01 -5.80
C ARG A 99 5.84 15.01 -4.76
N ASP A 100 5.98 15.35 -3.48
CA ASP A 100 5.50 14.49 -2.39
C ASP A 100 3.97 14.35 -2.44
N VAL A 101 3.45 13.14 -2.25
CA VAL A 101 1.99 12.86 -2.19
C VAL A 101 1.27 13.70 -1.13
N LYS A 102 1.99 14.19 -0.13
CA LYS A 102 1.42 15.09 0.89
C LYS A 102 0.97 16.43 0.33
N THR A 103 1.47 16.81 -0.83
CA THR A 103 1.12 18.08 -1.51
C THR A 103 -0.16 18.00 -2.33
N LEU A 104 -0.72 16.80 -2.51
CA LEU A 104 -2.02 16.59 -3.15
C LEU A 104 -3.14 17.30 -2.35
N SER A 105 -4.15 17.79 -3.04
CA SER A 105 -5.39 18.30 -2.43
C SER A 105 -6.16 17.20 -1.71
N GLY A 106 -7.22 17.54 -0.98
CA GLY A 106 -8.05 16.56 -0.27
C GLY A 106 -8.64 15.50 -1.19
N GLY A 107 -9.26 15.92 -2.30
CA GLY A 107 -9.85 15.02 -3.30
C GLY A 107 -8.80 14.16 -4.02
N GLU A 108 -7.68 14.77 -4.44
CA GLU A 108 -6.58 14.04 -5.07
C GLU A 108 -5.98 12.99 -4.13
N LYS A 109 -5.80 13.31 -2.84
CA LYS A 109 -5.36 12.36 -1.81
C LYS A 109 -6.34 11.21 -1.64
N PHE A 110 -7.64 11.51 -1.61
CA PHE A 110 -8.66 10.48 -1.50
C PHE A 110 -8.59 9.52 -2.68
N ASN A 111 -8.55 10.02 -3.92
CA ASN A 111 -8.44 9.19 -5.12
C ASN A 111 -7.16 8.34 -5.12
N ALA A 112 -6.02 8.92 -4.76
CA ALA A 112 -4.75 8.20 -4.65
C ALA A 112 -4.81 7.10 -3.57
N SER A 113 -5.39 7.41 -2.40
CA SER A 113 -5.53 6.46 -1.30
C SER A 113 -6.48 5.31 -1.64
N LEU A 114 -7.61 5.62 -2.30
CA LEU A 114 -8.56 4.61 -2.78
C LEU A 114 -7.87 3.67 -3.78
N CYS A 115 -7.15 4.21 -4.76
CA CYS A 115 -6.43 3.40 -5.74
C CYS A 115 -5.36 2.52 -5.11
N LEU A 116 -4.61 3.05 -4.13
CA LEU A 116 -3.61 2.27 -3.39
C LEU A 116 -4.23 1.14 -2.59
N ALA A 117 -5.34 1.39 -1.90
CA ALA A 117 -6.05 0.36 -1.13
C ALA A 117 -6.57 -0.77 -2.05
N LEU A 118 -7.11 -0.41 -3.20
CA LEU A 118 -7.57 -1.37 -4.21
C LEU A 118 -6.38 -2.14 -4.83
N GLY A 119 -5.31 -1.45 -5.18
CA GLY A 119 -4.08 -2.07 -5.70
C GLY A 119 -3.46 -3.04 -4.70
N MET A 120 -3.47 -2.69 -3.41
CA MET A 120 -3.00 -3.58 -2.36
C MET A 120 -3.86 -4.85 -2.25
N ALA A 121 -5.20 -4.70 -2.33
CA ALA A 121 -6.10 -5.84 -2.33
C ALA A 121 -5.84 -6.78 -3.52
N ASP A 122 -5.62 -6.24 -4.71
CA ASP A 122 -5.31 -7.03 -5.91
C ASP A 122 -3.99 -7.79 -5.78
N VAL A 123 -2.96 -7.12 -5.28
CA VAL A 123 -1.63 -7.72 -5.07
C VAL A 123 -1.69 -8.84 -4.04
N ILE A 124 -2.37 -8.64 -2.89
CA ILE A 124 -2.56 -9.68 -1.89
C ILE A 124 -3.29 -10.89 -2.49
N GLN A 125 -4.33 -10.67 -3.27
CA GLN A 125 -5.09 -11.72 -3.95
C GLN A 125 -4.21 -12.51 -4.94
N SER A 126 -3.35 -11.81 -5.71
CA SER A 126 -2.48 -12.45 -6.69
C SER A 126 -1.44 -13.39 -6.07
N PHE A 127 -0.92 -13.04 -4.90
CA PHE A 127 0.11 -13.84 -4.21
C PHE A 127 -0.45 -15.03 -3.44
N GLN A 128 -1.63 -14.92 -2.89
CA GLN A 128 -2.16 -15.95 -1.98
C GLN A 128 -3.12 -16.95 -2.63
N GLY A 129 -3.30 -16.91 -3.94
CA GLY A 129 -4.04 -17.88 -4.76
C GLY A 129 -5.41 -18.38 -4.27
N ASN A 130 -5.62 -18.48 -2.97
CA ASN A 130 -6.84 -18.94 -2.30
C ASN A 130 -7.44 -17.89 -1.32
N VAL A 131 -6.86 -16.69 -1.19
CA VAL A 131 -7.43 -15.63 -0.38
C VAL A 131 -8.09 -14.62 -1.28
N SER A 132 -9.41 -14.52 -1.18
CA SER A 132 -10.20 -13.51 -1.86
C SER A 132 -10.53 -12.38 -0.89
N ILE A 133 -10.26 -11.14 -1.29
CA ILE A 133 -10.74 -9.96 -0.58
C ILE A 133 -12.04 -9.54 -1.25
N ASP A 134 -13.12 -10.19 -0.83
CA ASP A 134 -14.43 -10.00 -1.44
C ASP A 134 -15.20 -8.83 -0.85
N THR A 135 -14.76 -8.32 0.31
CA THR A 135 -15.46 -7.25 1.01
C THR A 135 -14.50 -6.12 1.36
N MET A 136 -14.90 -4.90 1.07
CA MET A 136 -14.17 -3.69 1.40
C MET A 136 -15.12 -2.66 2.01
N PHE A 137 -14.66 -1.97 3.07
CA PHE A 137 -15.37 -0.85 3.65
C PHE A 137 -14.56 0.44 3.46
N ILE A 138 -15.25 1.48 2.98
CA ILE A 138 -14.68 2.81 2.78
C ILE A 138 -15.43 3.75 3.72
N ASP A 139 -14.68 4.34 4.65
CA ASP A 139 -15.23 5.25 5.65
C ASP A 139 -14.90 6.69 5.28
N GLU A 140 -15.93 7.46 4.92
CA GLU A 140 -15.85 8.87 4.53
C GLU A 140 -14.89 9.17 3.36
N GLY A 141 -14.55 10.44 3.14
CA GLY A 141 -13.58 10.92 2.14
C GLY A 141 -14.21 11.48 0.86
N PHE A 142 -15.39 11.04 0.47
CA PHE A 142 -16.07 11.49 -0.75
C PHE A 142 -16.50 12.96 -0.72
N GLY A 143 -16.71 13.53 0.46
CA GLY A 143 -17.09 14.94 0.62
C GLY A 143 -16.02 15.95 0.23
N SER A 144 -14.80 15.52 -0.03
CA SER A 144 -13.69 16.35 -0.50
C SER A 144 -13.57 16.38 -2.04
N LEU A 145 -14.38 15.61 -2.75
CA LEU A 145 -14.38 15.52 -4.21
C LEU A 145 -15.29 16.59 -4.83
N ASP A 146 -14.88 17.09 -5.99
CA ASP A 146 -15.79 17.78 -6.90
C ASP A 146 -16.75 16.79 -7.58
N GLU A 147 -17.79 17.29 -8.23
CA GLU A 147 -18.83 16.49 -8.84
C GLU A 147 -18.30 15.50 -9.90
N GLU A 148 -17.34 15.92 -10.71
CA GLU A 148 -16.75 15.05 -11.75
C GLU A 148 -15.93 13.90 -11.11
N SER A 149 -15.07 14.22 -10.15
CA SER A 149 -14.26 13.23 -9.42
C SER A 149 -15.13 12.28 -8.59
N LEU A 150 -16.22 12.78 -8.02
CA LEU A 150 -17.18 11.97 -7.26
C LEU A 150 -17.87 10.96 -8.19
N ASN A 151 -18.35 11.36 -9.34
CA ASN A 151 -18.99 10.47 -10.31
C ASN A 151 -18.04 9.37 -10.78
N LYS A 152 -16.79 9.72 -11.11
CA LYS A 152 -15.78 8.73 -11.50
C LYS A 152 -15.45 7.73 -10.38
N SER A 153 -15.42 8.22 -9.14
CA SER A 153 -15.20 7.34 -7.98
C SER A 153 -16.37 6.38 -7.79
N ILE A 154 -17.61 6.84 -7.96
CA ILE A 154 -18.82 6.02 -7.93
C ILE A 154 -18.77 4.96 -9.03
N ASP A 155 -18.44 5.32 -10.26
CA ASP A 155 -18.32 4.38 -11.38
C ASP A 155 -17.26 3.31 -11.09
N THR A 156 -16.12 3.71 -10.51
CA THR A 156 -15.07 2.77 -10.08
C THR A 156 -15.59 1.77 -9.06
N LEU A 157 -16.39 2.22 -8.07
CA LEU A 157 -16.98 1.34 -7.06
C LEU A 157 -18.02 0.39 -7.67
N ILE A 158 -18.83 0.86 -8.63
CA ILE A 158 -19.80 0.05 -9.35
C ILE A 158 -19.08 -1.05 -10.16
N ASP A 159 -17.99 -0.72 -10.84
CA ASP A 159 -17.22 -1.69 -11.61
C ASP A 159 -16.56 -2.76 -10.72
N LEU A 160 -16.10 -2.38 -9.55
CA LEU A 160 -15.63 -3.33 -8.54
C LEU A 160 -16.75 -4.26 -8.04
N GLN A 161 -17.94 -3.72 -7.82
CA GLN A 161 -19.10 -4.52 -7.43
C GLN A 161 -19.49 -5.51 -8.54
N LYS A 162 -19.47 -5.09 -9.83
CA LYS A 162 -19.70 -5.97 -10.97
C LYS A 162 -18.66 -7.11 -11.07
N SER A 163 -17.43 -6.88 -10.61
CA SER A 163 -16.41 -7.93 -10.53
C SER A 163 -16.62 -8.95 -9.40
N GLY A 164 -17.71 -8.84 -8.64
CA GLY A 164 -18.10 -9.77 -7.58
C GLY A 164 -17.69 -9.33 -6.17
N ARG A 165 -17.12 -8.14 -6.00
CA ARG A 165 -16.75 -7.62 -4.67
C ARG A 165 -17.93 -6.93 -4.00
N MET A 166 -18.07 -7.13 -2.69
CA MET A 166 -19.00 -6.38 -1.86
C MET A 166 -18.32 -5.13 -1.32
N ILE A 167 -18.88 -3.96 -1.61
CA ILE A 167 -18.33 -2.67 -1.19
C ILE A 167 -19.33 -1.98 -0.29
N GLY A 168 -18.93 -1.75 0.97
CA GLY A 168 -19.65 -0.90 1.92
C GLY A 168 -19.05 0.49 1.95
N VAL A 169 -19.89 1.52 1.83
CA VAL A 169 -19.46 2.91 1.92
C VAL A 169 -20.19 3.59 3.06
N ILE A 170 -19.45 4.21 3.96
CA ILE A 170 -20.00 5.07 5.01
C ILE A 170 -19.80 6.51 4.53
N SER A 171 -20.88 7.23 4.32
CA SER A 171 -20.83 8.61 3.85
C SER A 171 -22.10 9.38 4.13
N HIS A 172 -21.97 10.70 4.23
CA HIS A 172 -23.10 11.63 4.30
C HIS A 172 -23.41 12.31 2.96
N VAL A 173 -22.68 11.95 1.88
CA VAL A 173 -22.84 12.54 0.53
C VAL A 173 -24.12 12.04 -0.13
N GLN A 174 -24.99 12.97 -0.58
CA GLN A 174 -26.32 12.64 -1.11
C GLN A 174 -26.25 11.94 -2.47
N GLU A 175 -25.27 12.27 -3.28
CA GLU A 175 -25.03 11.68 -4.60
C GLU A 175 -24.75 10.19 -4.48
N LEU A 176 -23.93 9.79 -3.51
CA LEU A 176 -23.68 8.37 -3.17
C LEU A 176 -24.97 7.68 -2.76
N LYS A 177 -25.78 8.33 -1.91
CA LYS A 177 -27.07 7.80 -1.50
C LYS A 177 -27.99 7.58 -2.69
N THR A 178 -27.88 8.40 -3.73
CA THR A 178 -28.70 8.27 -4.96
C THR A 178 -28.19 7.16 -5.86
N ALA A 179 -26.89 7.00 -6.00
CA ALA A 179 -26.26 6.05 -6.92
C ALA A 179 -26.25 4.59 -6.42
N ILE A 180 -26.15 4.39 -5.08
CA ILE A 180 -26.03 3.06 -4.52
C ILE A 180 -27.41 2.39 -4.33
N PRO A 181 -27.61 1.12 -4.78
CA PRO A 181 -28.90 0.47 -4.77
C PRO A 181 -29.39 -0.01 -3.40
N ALA A 182 -28.47 -0.28 -2.45
CA ALA A 182 -28.80 -0.76 -1.12
C ALA A 182 -28.21 0.16 -0.05
N ILE A 183 -29.04 0.62 0.87
CA ILE A 183 -28.66 1.61 1.88
C ILE A 183 -29.07 1.11 3.28
N LEU A 184 -28.15 1.20 4.24
CA LEU A 184 -28.44 1.08 5.65
C LEU A 184 -28.52 2.48 6.23
N GLU A 185 -29.74 3.02 6.39
CA GLU A 185 -29.93 4.30 7.04
C GLU A 185 -29.75 4.15 8.56
N VAL A 186 -28.92 5.01 9.14
CA VAL A 186 -28.75 5.13 10.59
C VAL A 186 -29.34 6.47 11.03
N ARG A 187 -30.36 6.45 11.86
CA ARG A 187 -31.05 7.65 12.37
C ARG A 187 -30.89 7.73 13.88
N LYS A 188 -30.48 8.89 14.39
CA LYS A 188 -30.42 9.15 15.83
C LYS A 188 -31.81 9.58 16.32
N SER A 189 -32.35 8.86 17.32
CA SER A 189 -33.57 9.21 18.01
C SER A 189 -33.36 10.46 18.89
N LYS A 190 -34.42 11.18 19.17
CA LYS A 190 -34.41 12.29 20.15
C LYS A 190 -34.11 11.80 21.56
N GLU A 191 -34.33 10.53 21.85
CA GLU A 191 -34.13 9.88 23.15
C GLU A 191 -32.70 9.33 23.33
N GLY A 192 -31.81 9.51 22.35
CA GLY A 192 -30.38 9.20 22.44
C GLY A 192 -29.95 7.81 21.93
N TYR A 193 -30.87 6.97 21.48
CA TYR A 193 -30.56 5.72 20.80
C TYR A 193 -30.52 5.89 19.26
N SER A 194 -29.94 4.92 18.55
CA SER A 194 -29.90 4.91 17.09
C SER A 194 -30.80 3.80 16.54
N GLU A 195 -31.53 4.12 15.49
CA GLU A 195 -32.34 3.16 14.74
C GLU A 195 -31.71 2.92 13.36
N THR A 196 -31.80 1.71 12.88
CA THR A 196 -31.32 1.35 11.55
C THR A 196 -32.48 0.90 10.67
N ARG A 197 -32.43 1.27 9.40
CA ARG A 197 -33.41 0.88 8.39
C ARG A 197 -32.71 0.50 7.08
N PHE A 198 -33.02 -0.68 6.56
CA PHE A 198 -32.61 -1.09 5.21
C PHE A 198 -33.55 -0.49 4.16
N VAL A 199 -32.96 0.13 3.13
CA VAL A 199 -33.66 0.65 1.96
C VAL A 199 -33.01 0.06 0.71
N ILE A 200 -33.79 -0.64 -0.09
CA ILE A 200 -33.41 -1.18 -1.42
C ILE A 200 -34.20 -0.38 -2.44
N LYS A 201 -33.49 0.11 -3.48
CA LYS A 201 -34.09 0.84 -4.60
C LYS A 201 -34.36 -0.08 -5.79
#